data_2325e5b0d1345065155bb0eb293f34f4
#
_entry.id   2325e5b0d1345065155bb0eb293f34f4
#
_cell.length_a   1.000
_cell.length_b   1.000
_cell.length_c   1.000
_cell.angle_alpha   90.00
_cell.angle_beta   90.00
_cell.angle_gamma   90.00
#
_symmetry.space_group_name_H-M   'P 1'
#
loop_
_entity.id
_entity.type
_entity.pdbx_description
1 polymer ?
#
loop_
_entity_poly.entity_id
_entity_poly.type
_entity_poly.pdbx_seq_one_letter_code
_entity_poly.pdbx_strand_id
1 'polypeptide(L)'
;MARQTILIIRHADKPEPDGDGGVDAVGVPDKKSLTPRGWQRAGIWVELFAPSLGQQRVLPKPTAIFASAPASKAEIAAGNGGSKSRRPLETISQLAAKLGIDVDLRFGKGQEANLAAALLPMDGVTLVCWQHEDIADIASALSPQPQGVPGKWPGDCFNVVFCFDRSEAGAAWTFQQFVPVMLKGDSSAQL
;
A
#
# COMPACT_ATOMS: atom_id res chain seq x y z
N MET A 1 -20.16 4.25 17.11
CA MET A 1 -19.42 3.54 16.05
C MET A 1 -17.96 3.85 16.22
N ALA A 2 -17.05 2.97 15.82
CA ALA A 2 -15.63 3.19 16.05
C ALA A 2 -15.01 4.07 14.95
N ARG A 3 -13.93 4.79 15.30
CA ARG A 3 -13.10 5.56 14.38
C ARG A 3 -12.56 4.65 13.29
N GLN A 4 -12.49 5.15 12.08
CA GLN A 4 -11.89 4.45 10.95
C GLN A 4 -10.71 5.24 10.39
N THR A 5 -9.60 4.56 10.18
CA THR A 5 -8.41 5.10 9.51
C THR A 5 -8.03 4.16 8.36
N ILE A 6 -7.92 4.69 7.15
CA ILE A 6 -7.43 3.95 5.98
C ILE A 6 -6.09 4.55 5.57
N LEU A 7 -5.06 3.71 5.57
CA LEU A 7 -3.71 4.07 5.16
C LEU A 7 -3.44 3.41 3.81
N ILE A 8 -3.03 4.20 2.82
CA ILE A 8 -2.70 3.67 1.50
C ILE A 8 -1.24 3.97 1.20
N ILE A 9 -0.49 2.93 0.88
CA ILE A 9 0.89 3.02 0.42
C ILE A 9 1.02 2.40 -0.96
N ARG A 10 2.00 2.87 -1.70
CA ARG A 10 2.46 2.21 -2.90
C ARG A 10 3.36 1.03 -2.54
N HIS A 11 3.42 0.00 -3.42
CA HIS A 11 4.45 -1.03 -3.32
C HIS A 11 5.86 -0.43 -3.35
N ALA A 12 6.83 -1.09 -2.72
CA ALA A 12 8.22 -0.65 -2.66
C ALA A 12 8.93 -0.74 -4.02
N ASP A 13 10.21 -0.41 -4.02
CA ASP A 13 11.02 -0.18 -5.22
C ASP A 13 10.99 -1.38 -6.19
N LYS A 14 10.73 -1.08 -7.45
CA LYS A 14 10.59 -2.03 -8.56
C LYS A 14 11.84 -2.04 -9.44
N PRO A 15 12.08 -3.10 -10.23
CA PRO A 15 13.10 -3.09 -11.27
C PRO A 15 12.87 -1.94 -12.27
N GLU A 16 13.96 -1.26 -12.60
CA GLU A 16 14.03 -0.27 -13.68
C GLU A 16 14.95 -0.82 -14.79
N PRO A 17 14.83 -0.33 -16.05
CA PRO A 17 15.59 -0.89 -17.19
C PRO A 17 17.10 -0.99 -16.97
N ASP A 18 17.70 0.03 -16.37
CA ASP A 18 19.16 0.15 -16.14
C ASP A 18 19.51 0.02 -14.65
N GLY A 19 18.57 -0.47 -13.82
CA GLY A 19 18.72 -0.60 -12.37
C GLY A 19 18.81 -2.04 -11.90
N ASP A 20 18.72 -2.19 -10.58
CA ASP A 20 18.71 -3.51 -9.94
C ASP A 20 17.51 -4.35 -10.41
N GLY A 21 17.77 -5.64 -10.65
CA GLY A 21 16.74 -6.63 -10.93
C GLY A 21 15.83 -6.90 -9.72
N GLY A 22 14.64 -7.41 -9.97
CA GLY A 22 13.77 -7.92 -8.91
C GLY A 22 14.26 -9.27 -8.39
N VAL A 23 14.07 -9.52 -7.10
CA VAL A 23 14.33 -10.80 -6.44
C VAL A 23 13.13 -11.17 -5.55
N ASP A 24 12.81 -12.46 -5.51
CA ASP A 24 11.76 -12.93 -4.59
C ASP A 24 12.27 -13.01 -3.13
N ALA A 25 11.43 -13.45 -2.22
CA ALA A 25 11.72 -13.50 -0.80
C ALA A 25 12.88 -14.46 -0.42
N VAL A 26 13.29 -15.35 -1.33
CA VAL A 26 14.43 -16.27 -1.14
C VAL A 26 15.65 -15.90 -1.99
N GLY A 27 15.62 -14.75 -2.66
CA GLY A 27 16.73 -14.20 -3.43
C GLY A 27 16.80 -14.68 -4.89
N VAL A 28 15.81 -15.40 -5.39
CA VAL A 28 15.76 -15.84 -6.79
C VAL A 28 15.32 -14.66 -7.69
N PRO A 29 16.01 -14.40 -8.83
CA PRO A 29 15.64 -13.34 -9.75
C PRO A 29 14.22 -13.47 -10.25
N ASP A 30 13.40 -12.43 -10.04
CA ASP A 30 12.02 -12.33 -10.52
C ASP A 30 11.65 -10.89 -10.88
N LYS A 31 11.37 -10.64 -12.16
CA LYS A 31 10.98 -9.31 -12.67
C LYS A 31 9.65 -8.79 -12.10
N LYS A 32 8.87 -9.61 -11.42
CA LYS A 32 7.58 -9.24 -10.81
C LYS A 32 7.70 -8.92 -9.32
N SER A 33 8.86 -9.20 -8.75
CA SER A 33 9.21 -8.98 -7.35
C SER A 33 9.89 -7.64 -7.10
N LEU A 34 10.14 -7.32 -5.84
CA LEU A 34 10.85 -6.14 -5.38
C LEU A 34 12.34 -6.21 -5.74
N THR A 35 12.98 -5.05 -5.89
CA THR A 35 14.45 -4.97 -5.90
C THR A 35 15.00 -5.19 -4.47
N PRO A 36 16.33 -5.42 -4.31
CA PRO A 36 16.96 -5.43 -2.97
C PRO A 36 16.65 -4.14 -2.19
N ARG A 37 16.65 -2.97 -2.84
CA ARG A 37 16.23 -1.69 -2.24
C ARG A 37 14.75 -1.72 -1.82
N GLY A 38 13.88 -2.34 -2.61
CA GLY A 38 12.47 -2.52 -2.28
C GLY A 38 12.28 -3.37 -1.03
N TRP A 39 13.05 -4.43 -0.85
CA TRP A 39 13.04 -5.24 0.37
C TRP A 39 13.55 -4.47 1.60
N GLN A 40 14.56 -3.61 1.45
CA GLN A 40 14.99 -2.70 2.51
C GLN A 40 13.85 -1.78 2.94
N ARG A 41 13.14 -1.15 1.98
CA ARG A 41 11.99 -0.29 2.26
C ARG A 41 10.85 -1.07 2.93
N ALA A 42 10.57 -2.29 2.48
CA ALA A 42 9.58 -3.15 3.13
C ALA A 42 9.92 -3.40 4.62
N GLY A 43 11.19 -3.61 4.94
CA GLY A 43 11.67 -3.72 6.32
C GLY A 43 11.47 -2.43 7.13
N ILE A 44 11.67 -1.25 6.53
CA ILE A 44 11.45 0.03 7.20
C ILE A 44 9.96 0.25 7.46
N TRP A 45 9.06 -0.13 6.54
CA TRP A 45 7.61 -0.09 6.80
C TRP A 45 7.23 -0.92 8.04
N VAL A 46 7.89 -2.06 8.27
CA VAL A 46 7.67 -2.86 9.49
C VAL A 46 7.92 -2.04 10.75
N GLU A 47 9.05 -1.32 10.80
CA GLU A 47 9.40 -0.52 11.99
C GLU A 47 8.53 0.74 12.14
N LEU A 48 8.05 1.35 11.06
CA LEU A 48 7.18 2.53 11.14
C LEU A 48 5.77 2.18 11.64
N PHE A 49 5.21 1.03 11.23
CA PHE A 49 3.87 0.60 11.62
C PHE A 49 3.84 -0.25 12.90
N ALA A 50 4.89 -1.03 13.14
CA ALA A 50 4.99 -1.97 14.26
C ALA A 50 6.40 -1.97 14.85
N PRO A 51 6.84 -0.85 15.47
CA PRO A 51 8.20 -0.71 15.98
C PRO A 51 8.51 -1.77 17.04
N SER A 52 9.80 -2.06 17.19
CA SER A 52 10.32 -2.93 18.24
C SER A 52 10.03 -2.37 19.64
N LEU A 53 10.09 -3.23 20.66
CA LEU A 53 9.80 -2.82 22.05
C LEU A 53 10.64 -1.62 22.49
N GLY A 54 9.97 -0.64 23.11
CA GLY A 54 10.61 0.57 23.63
C GLY A 54 10.75 1.71 22.62
N GLN A 55 10.37 1.51 21.36
CA GLN A 55 10.37 2.56 20.35
C GLN A 55 9.00 3.22 20.20
N GLN A 56 8.99 4.53 19.92
CA GLN A 56 7.75 5.27 19.67
C GLN A 56 7.22 4.91 18.27
N ARG A 57 5.93 4.57 18.20
CA ARG A 57 5.25 4.35 16.93
C ARG A 57 5.06 5.66 16.18
N VAL A 58 5.40 5.65 14.88
CA VAL A 58 5.26 6.80 14.00
C VAL A 58 3.91 6.80 13.27
N LEU A 59 3.46 5.62 12.80
CA LEU A 59 2.21 5.45 12.07
C LEU A 59 1.22 4.58 12.86
N PRO A 60 -0.10 4.75 12.66
CA PRO A 60 -1.10 3.90 13.30
C PRO A 60 -0.87 2.42 12.99
N LYS A 61 -0.98 1.54 14.01
CA LYS A 61 -0.83 0.10 13.86
C LYS A 61 -2.04 -0.47 13.10
N PRO A 62 -1.84 -1.15 11.96
CA PRO A 62 -2.94 -1.79 11.24
C PRO A 62 -3.60 -2.91 12.05
N THR A 63 -4.90 -3.02 11.91
CA THR A 63 -5.74 -4.15 12.38
C THR A 63 -6.22 -5.02 11.22
N ALA A 64 -6.14 -4.50 9.99
CA ALA A 64 -6.39 -5.23 8.74
C ALA A 64 -5.40 -4.77 7.67
N ILE A 65 -5.01 -5.66 6.77
CA ILE A 65 -4.05 -5.38 5.70
C ILE A 65 -4.60 -5.93 4.39
N PHE A 66 -4.66 -5.09 3.37
CA PHE A 66 -5.01 -5.44 2.00
C PHE A 66 -3.81 -5.20 1.08
N ALA A 67 -3.64 -6.06 0.09
CA ALA A 67 -2.70 -5.82 -1.00
C ALA A 67 -3.33 -6.19 -2.34
N SER A 68 -2.93 -5.49 -3.40
CA SER A 68 -3.32 -5.89 -4.75
C SER A 68 -2.84 -7.31 -5.04
N ALA A 69 -3.79 -8.22 -5.29
CA ALA A 69 -3.52 -9.61 -5.60
C ALA A 69 -2.74 -9.75 -6.92
N PRO A 70 -1.70 -10.58 -6.96
CA PRO A 70 -1.05 -10.93 -8.22
C PRO A 70 -1.96 -11.84 -9.05
N ALA A 71 -2.34 -11.40 -10.26
CA ALA A 71 -3.18 -12.18 -11.16
C ALA A 71 -2.37 -13.22 -11.93
N SER A 72 -2.98 -14.37 -12.19
CA SER A 72 -2.46 -15.38 -13.08
C SER A 72 -2.51 -14.94 -14.55
N LYS A 73 -1.75 -15.63 -15.42
CA LYS A 73 -1.83 -15.39 -16.88
C LYS A 73 -3.24 -15.65 -17.43
N ALA A 74 -3.94 -16.65 -16.89
CA ALA A 74 -5.29 -17.02 -17.34
C ALA A 74 -6.31 -15.93 -16.98
N GLU A 75 -6.25 -15.37 -15.78
CA GLU A 75 -7.14 -14.27 -15.36
C GLU A 75 -6.96 -13.02 -16.22
N ILE A 76 -5.69 -12.64 -16.52
CA ILE A 76 -5.41 -11.51 -17.40
C ILE A 76 -5.91 -11.77 -18.83
N ALA A 77 -5.69 -12.96 -19.35
CA ALA A 77 -6.15 -13.34 -20.70
C ALA A 77 -7.69 -13.39 -20.81
N ALA A 78 -8.38 -13.69 -19.71
CA ALA A 78 -9.84 -13.65 -19.64
C ALA A 78 -10.43 -12.22 -19.57
N GLY A 79 -9.59 -11.18 -19.57
CA GLY A 79 -10.04 -9.78 -19.53
C GLY A 79 -10.52 -9.32 -18.16
N ASN A 80 -10.22 -10.06 -17.11
CA ASN A 80 -10.65 -9.73 -15.73
C ASN A 80 -9.78 -8.65 -15.07
N GLY A 81 -8.95 -7.94 -15.85
CA GLY A 81 -7.96 -7.00 -15.31
C GLY A 81 -6.80 -7.72 -14.63
N GLY A 82 -6.18 -7.05 -13.67
CA GLY A 82 -5.13 -7.63 -12.85
C GLY A 82 -3.70 -7.32 -13.30
N SER A 83 -2.76 -7.62 -12.42
CA SER A 83 -1.33 -7.44 -12.64
C SER A 83 -0.59 -8.68 -12.14
N LYS A 84 0.46 -9.11 -12.85
CA LYS A 84 1.35 -10.18 -12.39
C LYS A 84 2.31 -9.72 -11.30
N SER A 85 2.26 -8.45 -10.90
CA SER A 85 3.15 -7.87 -9.90
C SER A 85 2.91 -8.52 -8.53
N ARG A 86 3.95 -9.04 -7.91
CA ARG A 86 3.94 -9.56 -6.54
C ARG A 86 4.29 -8.48 -5.51
N ARG A 87 4.76 -7.32 -5.98
CA ARG A 87 5.33 -6.26 -5.16
C ARG A 87 4.39 -5.71 -4.07
N PRO A 88 3.09 -5.48 -4.33
CA PRO A 88 2.20 -5.03 -3.26
C PRO A 88 2.16 -6.01 -2.08
N LEU A 89 2.03 -7.29 -2.34
CA LEU A 89 2.06 -8.33 -1.32
C LEU A 89 3.43 -8.41 -0.63
N GLU A 90 4.52 -8.43 -1.40
CA GLU A 90 5.88 -8.51 -0.86
C GLU A 90 6.22 -7.31 0.03
N THR A 91 5.75 -6.11 -0.32
CA THR A 91 6.00 -4.88 0.46
C THR A 91 5.49 -4.98 1.89
N ILE A 92 4.35 -5.68 2.11
CA ILE A 92 3.70 -5.72 3.44
C ILE A 92 3.76 -7.10 4.10
N SER A 93 4.32 -8.11 3.44
CA SER A 93 4.34 -9.48 3.94
C SER A 93 5.03 -9.62 5.30
N GLN A 94 6.17 -8.95 5.49
CA GLN A 94 6.92 -8.97 6.76
C GLN A 94 6.18 -8.23 7.87
N LEU A 95 5.49 -7.13 7.56
CA LEU A 95 4.63 -6.42 8.50
C LEU A 95 3.45 -7.29 8.93
N ALA A 96 2.78 -7.92 7.97
CA ALA A 96 1.66 -8.82 8.23
C ALA A 96 2.08 -9.99 9.14
N ALA A 97 3.21 -10.63 8.84
CA ALA A 97 3.78 -11.68 9.67
C ALA A 97 4.11 -11.21 11.10
N LYS A 98 4.76 -10.04 11.25
CA LYS A 98 5.08 -9.45 12.58
C LYS A 98 3.81 -9.15 13.40
N LEU A 99 2.72 -8.76 12.73
CA LEU A 99 1.45 -8.43 13.37
C LEU A 99 0.53 -9.65 13.60
N GLY A 100 0.81 -10.80 12.98
CA GLY A 100 -0.07 -11.96 12.97
C GLY A 100 -1.38 -11.71 12.22
N ILE A 101 -1.33 -10.91 11.14
CA ILE A 101 -2.49 -10.54 10.32
C ILE A 101 -2.36 -11.21 8.96
N ASP A 102 -3.40 -11.91 8.52
CA ASP A 102 -3.48 -12.41 7.14
C ASP A 102 -3.73 -11.25 6.17
N VAL A 103 -2.99 -11.23 5.06
CA VAL A 103 -3.20 -10.22 4.01
C VAL A 103 -4.42 -10.58 3.19
N ASP A 104 -5.37 -9.65 3.10
CA ASP A 104 -6.53 -9.81 2.23
C ASP A 104 -6.16 -9.55 0.76
N LEU A 105 -6.27 -10.59 -0.05
CA LEU A 105 -5.95 -10.59 -1.48
C LEU A 105 -7.18 -10.78 -2.37
N ARG A 106 -8.39 -10.50 -1.88
CA ARG A 106 -9.61 -10.64 -2.67
C ARG A 106 -9.69 -9.72 -3.87
N PHE A 107 -8.95 -8.63 -3.86
CA PHE A 107 -8.97 -7.59 -4.90
C PHE A 107 -7.62 -7.45 -5.58
N GLY A 108 -7.64 -7.25 -6.89
CA GLY A 108 -6.46 -6.98 -7.71
C GLY A 108 -6.61 -5.68 -8.51
N LYS A 109 -5.59 -5.35 -9.30
CA LYS A 109 -5.61 -4.19 -10.21
C LYS A 109 -6.83 -4.23 -11.13
N GLY A 110 -7.56 -3.12 -11.23
CA GLY A 110 -8.83 -2.98 -11.95
C GLY A 110 -10.06 -3.20 -11.06
N GLN A 111 -9.89 -3.47 -9.75
CA GLN A 111 -10.98 -3.69 -8.80
C GLN A 111 -10.99 -2.65 -7.65
N GLU A 112 -10.46 -1.46 -7.90
CA GLU A 112 -10.29 -0.38 -6.92
C GLU A 112 -11.61 0.06 -6.29
N ALA A 113 -12.67 0.15 -7.07
CA ALA A 113 -14.02 0.49 -6.59
C ALA A 113 -14.58 -0.62 -5.66
N ASN A 114 -14.35 -1.88 -5.99
CA ASN A 114 -14.78 -3.02 -5.16
C ASN A 114 -13.99 -3.07 -3.84
N LEU A 115 -12.68 -2.80 -3.89
CA LEU A 115 -11.86 -2.64 -2.69
C LEU A 115 -12.39 -1.52 -1.81
N ALA A 116 -12.61 -0.31 -2.37
CA ALA A 116 -13.14 0.83 -1.61
C ALA A 116 -14.48 0.49 -0.95
N ALA A 117 -15.41 -0.16 -1.68
CA ALA A 117 -16.69 -0.60 -1.13
C ALA A 117 -16.54 -1.58 0.04
N ALA A 118 -15.54 -2.47 -0.01
CA ALA A 118 -15.24 -3.39 1.08
C ALA A 118 -14.60 -2.69 2.28
N LEU A 119 -13.85 -1.60 2.08
CA LEU A 119 -13.21 -0.84 3.14
C LEU A 119 -14.21 0.05 3.90
N LEU A 120 -15.21 0.62 3.23
CA LEU A 120 -16.14 1.60 3.82
C LEU A 120 -16.86 1.13 5.11
N PRO A 121 -17.28 -0.15 5.27
CA PRO A 121 -17.94 -0.61 6.50
C PRO A 121 -16.97 -1.03 7.61
N MET A 122 -15.65 -1.02 7.37
CA MET A 122 -14.66 -1.49 8.36
C MET A 122 -14.40 -0.45 9.43
N ASP A 123 -14.10 -0.92 10.63
CA ASP A 123 -13.64 -0.10 11.75
C ASP A 123 -12.13 -0.28 11.97
N GLY A 124 -11.53 0.62 12.75
CA GLY A 124 -10.12 0.55 13.12
C GLY A 124 -9.16 1.04 12.04
N VAL A 125 -7.98 0.45 11.98
CA VAL A 125 -6.90 0.90 11.08
C VAL A 125 -6.68 -0.14 9.99
N THR A 126 -6.93 0.23 8.75
CA THR A 126 -6.70 -0.62 7.59
C THR A 126 -5.52 -0.09 6.77
N LEU A 127 -4.55 -0.95 6.47
CA LEU A 127 -3.45 -0.65 5.54
C LEU A 127 -3.75 -1.27 4.18
N VAL A 128 -3.61 -0.48 3.12
CA VAL A 128 -3.73 -0.90 1.72
C VAL A 128 -2.39 -0.69 1.03
N CYS A 129 -1.85 -1.72 0.38
CA CYS A 129 -0.68 -1.62 -0.49
C CYS A 129 -1.07 -1.88 -1.94
N TRP A 130 -0.85 -0.91 -2.84
CA TRP A 130 -1.36 -0.95 -4.20
C TRP A 130 -0.34 -0.50 -5.25
N GLN A 131 -0.74 -0.55 -6.54
CA GLN A 131 0.00 0.04 -7.64
C GLN A 131 -0.25 1.56 -7.68
N HIS A 132 0.81 2.35 -7.89
CA HIS A 132 0.73 3.81 -7.80
C HIS A 132 -0.22 4.45 -8.82
N GLU A 133 -0.35 3.85 -10.01
CA GLU A 133 -1.22 4.35 -11.06
C GLU A 133 -2.71 4.33 -10.67
N ASP A 134 -3.11 3.43 -9.76
CA ASP A 134 -4.52 3.18 -9.42
C ASP A 134 -4.88 3.65 -7.98
N ILE A 135 -3.92 4.22 -7.22
CA ILE A 135 -4.20 4.71 -5.85
C ILE A 135 -5.17 5.89 -5.86
N ALA A 136 -5.11 6.75 -6.89
CA ALA A 136 -6.05 7.86 -7.03
C ALA A 136 -7.50 7.37 -7.23
N ASP A 137 -7.70 6.24 -7.90
CA ASP A 137 -9.01 5.64 -8.11
C ASP A 137 -9.59 5.09 -6.80
N ILE A 138 -8.74 4.43 -5.96
CA ILE A 138 -9.14 4.01 -4.61
C ILE A 138 -9.55 5.23 -3.78
N ALA A 139 -8.72 6.28 -3.78
CA ALA A 139 -8.99 7.50 -3.03
C ALA A 139 -10.29 8.19 -3.44
N SER A 140 -10.55 8.27 -4.74
CA SER A 140 -11.79 8.83 -5.30
C SER A 140 -13.03 8.00 -4.95
N ALA A 141 -12.89 6.68 -4.90
CA ALA A 141 -13.98 5.76 -4.54
C ALA A 141 -14.30 5.80 -3.02
N LEU A 142 -13.30 6.06 -2.17
CA LEU A 142 -13.50 6.25 -0.72
C LEU A 142 -14.21 7.59 -0.42
N SER A 143 -13.84 8.64 -1.13
CA SER A 143 -14.36 9.98 -0.92
C SER A 143 -14.49 10.72 -2.27
N PRO A 144 -15.69 10.90 -2.80
CA PRO A 144 -15.92 11.53 -4.12
C PRO A 144 -15.41 12.96 -4.28
N GLN A 145 -15.13 13.65 -3.17
CA GLN A 145 -14.56 15.00 -3.17
C GLN A 145 -13.52 15.17 -2.05
N PRO A 146 -12.43 14.39 -2.04
CA PRO A 146 -11.41 14.54 -1.01
C PRO A 146 -10.60 15.80 -1.29
N GLN A 147 -10.72 16.83 -0.44
CA GLN A 147 -9.86 18.01 -0.55
C GLN A 147 -8.40 17.62 -0.33
N GLY A 148 -7.54 18.05 -1.24
CA GLY A 148 -6.08 17.88 -1.12
C GLY A 148 -5.54 16.51 -1.51
N VAL A 149 -6.36 15.57 -2.00
CA VAL A 149 -5.86 14.29 -2.51
C VAL A 149 -5.27 14.47 -3.91
N PRO A 150 -3.98 14.12 -4.12
CA PRO A 150 -3.37 14.19 -5.43
C PRO A 150 -4.05 13.24 -6.42
N GLY A 151 -4.39 13.75 -7.61
CA GLY A 151 -4.98 12.96 -8.68
C GLY A 151 -3.97 12.03 -9.39
N LYS A 152 -2.68 12.13 -9.05
CA LYS A 152 -1.62 11.33 -9.65
C LYS A 152 -0.52 11.05 -8.63
N TRP A 153 -0.02 9.81 -8.62
CA TRP A 153 1.13 9.39 -7.83
C TRP A 153 2.37 9.25 -8.74
N PRO A 154 3.46 9.98 -8.49
CA PRO A 154 4.68 9.89 -9.31
C PRO A 154 5.30 8.49 -9.31
N GLY A 155 5.84 8.09 -10.47
CA GLY A 155 6.38 6.75 -10.67
C GLY A 155 7.66 6.45 -9.89
N ASP A 156 8.35 7.45 -9.37
CA ASP A 156 9.60 7.39 -8.60
C ASP A 156 9.40 7.63 -7.09
N CYS A 157 8.17 7.92 -6.65
CA CYS A 157 7.87 8.18 -5.25
C CYS A 157 7.38 6.89 -4.53
N PHE A 158 8.12 6.42 -3.51
CA PHE A 158 7.86 5.16 -2.79
C PHE A 158 7.65 5.34 -1.29
N ASN A 159 7.73 6.56 -0.78
CA ASN A 159 7.78 6.85 0.65
C ASN A 159 6.62 7.71 1.16
N VAL A 160 5.48 7.68 0.51
CA VAL A 160 4.28 8.42 0.92
C VAL A 160 3.23 7.47 1.49
N VAL A 161 2.51 7.93 2.49
CA VAL A 161 1.30 7.30 3.03
C VAL A 161 0.14 8.28 2.87
N PHE A 162 -0.89 7.90 2.14
CA PHE A 162 -2.18 8.58 2.19
C PHE A 162 -2.93 8.10 3.43
N CYS A 163 -3.40 9.02 4.23
CA CYS A 163 -4.18 8.75 5.43
C CYS A 163 -5.56 9.38 5.32
N PHE A 164 -6.58 8.54 5.23
CA PHE A 164 -7.98 8.92 5.35
C PHE A 164 -8.45 8.56 6.74
N ASP A 165 -9.05 9.52 7.43
CA ASP A 165 -9.54 9.34 8.80
C ASP A 165 -10.94 9.91 8.95
N ARG A 166 -11.80 9.18 9.68
CA ARG A 166 -13.13 9.64 10.08
C ARG A 166 -13.51 9.15 11.47
N SER A 167 -14.28 9.95 12.18
CA SER A 167 -14.69 9.64 13.56
C SER A 167 -15.62 8.44 13.67
N GLU A 168 -16.47 8.23 12.64
CA GLU A 168 -17.45 7.13 12.59
C GLU A 168 -17.92 6.89 11.15
N ALA A 169 -18.62 5.80 10.93
CA ALA A 169 -19.20 5.48 9.63
C ALA A 169 -20.19 6.58 9.19
N GLY A 170 -20.07 7.04 7.94
CA GLY A 170 -20.89 8.14 7.39
C GLY A 170 -20.38 9.55 7.69
N ALA A 171 -19.43 9.73 8.61
CA ALA A 171 -18.78 11.03 8.79
C ALA A 171 -17.89 11.38 7.59
N ALA A 172 -17.65 12.68 7.40
CA ALA A 172 -16.75 13.16 6.36
C ALA A 172 -15.31 12.66 6.62
N TRP A 173 -14.62 12.32 5.56
CA TRP A 173 -13.20 11.98 5.61
C TRP A 173 -12.34 13.23 5.76
N THR A 174 -11.33 13.14 6.61
CA THR A 174 -10.17 14.02 6.57
C THR A 174 -9.04 13.29 5.83
N PHE A 175 -8.23 14.05 5.11
CA PHE A 175 -7.08 13.52 4.36
C PHE A 175 -5.80 14.21 4.80
N GLN A 176 -4.73 13.43 4.94
CA GLN A 176 -3.37 13.93 5.15
C GLN A 176 -2.36 12.99 4.53
N GLN A 177 -1.15 13.48 4.28
CA GLN A 177 -0.03 12.68 3.80
C GLN A 177 1.06 12.62 4.88
N PHE A 178 1.61 11.41 5.09
CA PHE A 178 2.87 11.23 5.81
C PHE A 178 3.96 10.90 4.79
N VAL A 179 5.11 11.55 4.92
CA VAL A 179 6.23 11.39 3.97
C VAL A 179 7.51 11.05 4.74
N PRO A 180 7.65 9.83 5.26
CA PRO A 180 8.86 9.42 5.96
C PRO A 180 10.04 9.31 4.96
N VAL A 181 11.14 9.98 5.25
CA VAL A 181 12.41 9.78 4.51
C VAL A 181 13.04 8.49 5.04
N MET A 182 12.98 7.43 4.26
CA MET A 182 13.38 6.08 4.66
C MET A 182 14.74 5.68 4.11
N LEU A 183 15.02 6.04 2.88
CA LEU A 183 16.23 5.66 2.16
C LEU A 183 16.85 6.87 1.47
N LYS A 184 18.16 6.82 1.21
CA LYS A 184 18.85 7.88 0.47
C LYS A 184 18.15 8.15 -0.87
N GLY A 185 17.84 9.41 -1.15
CA GLY A 185 17.16 9.86 -2.36
C GLY A 185 15.64 9.97 -2.24
N ASP A 186 15.05 9.57 -1.11
CA ASP A 186 13.63 9.82 -0.86
C ASP A 186 13.36 11.33 -0.72
N SER A 187 12.27 11.80 -1.33
CA SER A 187 11.77 13.16 -1.14
C SER A 187 11.11 13.30 0.23
N SER A 188 11.21 14.49 0.82
CA SER A 188 10.43 14.88 1.99
C SER A 188 9.17 15.70 1.64
N ALA A 189 8.96 15.99 0.35
CA ALA A 189 7.80 16.73 -0.12
C ALA A 189 6.56 15.84 -0.22
N GLN A 190 5.40 16.43 0.09
CA GLN A 190 4.09 15.83 -0.23
C GLN A 190 3.88 15.81 -1.75
N LEU A 191 3.00 14.91 -2.20
CA LEU A 191 2.60 14.81 -3.60
C LEU A 191 1.65 15.93 -4.00
#